data_e7f2879fab6d184e6017078d389b4ba0
#
_entry.id   e7f2879fab6d184e6017078d389b4ba0
#
_cell.length_a   1.000
_cell.length_b   1.000
_cell.length_c   1.000
_cell.angle_alpha   90.00
_cell.angle_beta   90.00
_cell.angle_gamma   90.00
#
_symmetry.space_group_name_H-M   'P 1'
#
loop_
_entity.id
_entity.type
_entity.pdbx_description
1 polymer ?
#
loop_
_entity_poly.entity_id
_entity_poly.type
_entity_poly.pdbx_seq_one_letter_code
_entity_poly.pdbx_strand_id
1 'polypeptide(L)'
;QYRGCYFLKPGEELDKVRKTIIINGALNSKIPGKSAYEIAKMAGVDVPKETKILIGEVESVDISEEFAHEKLSPVLGMYKAKTFDEALEKAAQLVADGGYGHTSSLYVHPAETEKIAKHAAAMKTCRVLINTPSSHGGIGDLYNFKMAPSLTLGCGSWGGNSVSENVGVKHLLNIKTVAERRENMLWFRTPEKVYFKKGSMPVALDELGTVMHKKKAFIVTDSFLYKNGYVAPIEKKLDEMGIQHTCFFEVAPDPTLQCARKGVDQMRQFEPDTIIALG
;
A
#
# COMPACT_ATOMS: atom_id res chain seq x y z
N GLN A 1 10.30 -31.62 -15.37
CA GLN A 1 11.15 -30.74 -16.22
C GLN A 1 10.28 -29.96 -17.21
N TYR A 2 9.15 -29.54 -16.73
CA TYR A 2 8.17 -28.80 -17.50
C TYR A 2 8.73 -27.43 -17.90
N ARG A 3 8.61 -27.06 -19.17
CA ARG A 3 9.05 -25.78 -19.74
C ARG A 3 10.55 -25.45 -19.63
N GLY A 4 11.44 -26.47 -19.57
CA GLY A 4 12.87 -26.26 -19.53
C GLY A 4 13.46 -26.02 -18.13
N CYS A 5 12.72 -26.29 -17.06
CA CYS A 5 13.25 -26.32 -15.72
C CYS A 5 13.95 -27.66 -15.47
N TYR A 6 15.14 -27.61 -14.89
CA TYR A 6 15.87 -28.77 -14.43
C TYR A 6 16.02 -28.72 -12.90
N PHE A 7 15.50 -29.74 -12.21
CA PHE A 7 15.71 -29.90 -10.78
C PHE A 7 16.99 -30.64 -10.54
N LEU A 8 17.91 -29.98 -9.85
CA LEU A 8 19.18 -30.56 -9.46
C LEU A 8 18.94 -31.74 -8.50
N LYS A 9 19.60 -32.84 -8.73
CA LYS A 9 19.52 -34.01 -7.83
C LYS A 9 20.18 -33.67 -6.50
N PRO A 10 19.55 -34.03 -5.37
CA PRO A 10 20.14 -33.85 -4.05
C PRO A 10 21.52 -34.55 -3.96
N GLY A 11 22.43 -33.92 -3.22
CA GLY A 11 23.80 -34.36 -3.09
C GLY A 11 24.72 -33.82 -4.18
N GLU A 12 25.34 -34.66 -4.98
CA GLU A 12 26.45 -34.29 -5.85
C GLU A 12 26.16 -33.16 -6.85
N GLU A 13 25.01 -33.19 -7.54
CA GLU A 13 24.69 -32.14 -8.52
C GLU A 13 24.44 -30.78 -7.81
N LEU A 14 23.74 -30.81 -6.69
CA LEU A 14 23.46 -29.65 -5.89
C LEU A 14 24.75 -29.01 -5.36
N ASP A 15 25.65 -29.84 -4.82
CA ASP A 15 26.93 -29.39 -4.26
C ASP A 15 27.88 -28.85 -5.34
N LYS A 16 27.88 -29.43 -6.53
CA LYS A 16 28.65 -28.92 -7.66
C LYS A 16 28.15 -27.52 -8.07
N VAL A 17 26.86 -27.31 -8.10
CA VAL A 17 26.28 -26.00 -8.42
C VAL A 17 26.57 -25.00 -7.30
N ARG A 18 26.44 -25.36 -6.01
CA ARG A 18 26.83 -24.49 -4.88
C ARG A 18 28.23 -23.92 -5.05
N LYS A 19 29.23 -24.80 -5.26
CA LYS A 19 30.63 -24.46 -5.46
C LYS A 19 30.88 -23.61 -6.72
N THR A 20 29.93 -23.62 -7.66
CA THR A 20 30.05 -22.85 -8.90
C THR A 20 29.44 -21.47 -8.79
N ILE A 21 28.32 -21.34 -8.07
CA ILE A 21 27.58 -20.04 -7.96
C ILE A 21 28.24 -19.09 -6.97
N ILE A 22 28.78 -19.59 -5.86
CA ILE A 22 29.48 -18.79 -4.86
C ILE A 22 30.94 -19.30 -4.75
N ILE A 23 31.86 -18.38 -4.86
CA ILE A 23 33.31 -18.65 -4.75
C ILE A 23 33.90 -17.73 -3.68
N ASN A 24 34.51 -18.31 -2.66
CA ASN A 24 35.09 -17.54 -1.54
C ASN A 24 34.08 -16.56 -0.89
N GLY A 25 32.83 -16.96 -0.73
CA GLY A 25 31.78 -16.16 -0.12
C GLY A 25 31.21 -15.05 -1.02
N ALA A 26 31.58 -14.97 -2.27
CA ALA A 26 31.11 -13.99 -3.24
C ALA A 26 30.48 -14.64 -4.47
N LEU A 27 29.57 -13.95 -5.13
CA LEU A 27 28.99 -14.39 -6.39
C LEU A 27 30.09 -14.59 -7.44
N ASN A 28 30.09 -15.74 -8.08
CA ASN A 28 31.00 -16.01 -9.19
C ASN A 28 30.77 -15.05 -10.37
N SER A 29 31.71 -14.15 -10.61
CA SER A 29 31.60 -13.13 -11.67
C SER A 29 31.46 -13.68 -13.10
N LYS A 30 31.67 -14.97 -13.28
CA LYS A 30 31.55 -15.62 -14.60
C LYS A 30 30.14 -16.10 -14.93
N ILE A 31 29.20 -16.13 -13.96
CA ILE A 31 27.84 -16.65 -14.19
C ILE A 31 26.81 -15.60 -14.59
N PRO A 32 26.89 -14.30 -14.21
CA PRO A 32 25.92 -13.31 -14.70
C PRO A 32 25.85 -13.28 -16.23
N GLY A 33 24.63 -13.32 -16.76
CA GLY A 33 24.39 -13.34 -18.21
C GLY A 33 24.61 -14.70 -18.91
N LYS A 34 24.99 -15.75 -18.19
CA LYS A 34 25.11 -17.11 -18.72
C LYS A 34 23.75 -17.83 -18.71
N SER A 35 23.56 -18.72 -19.69
CA SER A 35 22.42 -19.63 -19.69
C SER A 35 22.53 -20.69 -18.60
N ALA A 36 21.39 -21.28 -18.20
CA ALA A 36 21.36 -22.38 -17.24
C ALA A 36 22.24 -23.58 -17.72
N TYR A 37 22.20 -23.86 -19.01
CA TYR A 37 23.02 -24.91 -19.61
C TYR A 37 24.53 -24.64 -19.46
N GLU A 38 24.99 -23.41 -19.74
CA GLU A 38 26.41 -23.04 -19.57
C GLU A 38 26.83 -23.13 -18.10
N ILE A 39 25.98 -22.69 -17.16
CA ILE A 39 26.28 -22.78 -15.72
C ILE A 39 26.33 -24.24 -15.26
N ALA A 40 25.41 -25.09 -15.70
CA ALA A 40 25.45 -26.52 -15.41
C ALA A 40 26.75 -27.16 -15.94
N LYS A 41 27.15 -26.82 -17.17
CA LYS A 41 28.43 -27.28 -17.76
C LYS A 41 29.65 -26.81 -16.96
N MET A 42 29.65 -25.56 -16.49
CA MET A 42 30.70 -25.03 -15.61
C MET A 42 30.76 -25.80 -14.29
N ALA A 43 29.62 -26.20 -13.76
CA ALA A 43 29.52 -27.01 -12.54
C ALA A 43 29.84 -28.49 -12.76
N GLY A 44 30.01 -28.94 -14.00
CA GLY A 44 30.18 -30.35 -14.31
C GLY A 44 28.90 -31.18 -14.06
N VAL A 45 27.76 -30.57 -14.30
CA VAL A 45 26.42 -31.23 -14.22
C VAL A 45 25.87 -31.37 -15.63
N ASP A 46 25.50 -32.58 -16.00
CA ASP A 46 24.92 -32.86 -17.32
C ASP A 46 23.41 -32.62 -17.33
N VAL A 47 22.98 -31.67 -18.16
CA VAL A 47 21.59 -31.26 -18.31
C VAL A 47 21.22 -31.16 -19.80
N PRO A 48 19.93 -31.31 -20.16
CA PRO A 48 19.50 -31.06 -21.53
C PRO A 48 19.87 -29.67 -22.03
N LYS A 49 20.29 -29.58 -23.28
CA LYS A 49 20.74 -28.31 -23.89
C LYS A 49 19.70 -27.21 -23.88
N GLU A 50 18.42 -27.58 -23.92
CA GLU A 50 17.27 -26.69 -23.85
C GLU A 50 16.92 -26.22 -22.44
N THR A 51 17.71 -26.61 -21.42
CA THR A 51 17.48 -26.18 -20.03
C THR A 51 17.60 -24.68 -19.91
N LYS A 52 16.51 -24.07 -19.40
CA LYS A 52 16.37 -22.62 -19.22
C LYS A 52 16.62 -22.18 -17.78
N ILE A 53 16.32 -23.03 -16.80
CA ILE A 53 16.41 -22.73 -15.38
C ILE A 53 16.92 -23.96 -14.64
N LEU A 54 17.89 -23.76 -13.74
CA LEU A 54 18.31 -24.75 -12.74
C LEU A 54 17.62 -24.46 -11.43
N ILE A 55 17.05 -25.48 -10.80
CA ILE A 55 16.35 -25.34 -9.51
C ILE A 55 17.03 -26.26 -8.49
N GLY A 56 17.55 -25.68 -7.42
CA GLY A 56 18.05 -26.40 -6.25
C GLY A 56 17.00 -26.41 -5.15
N GLU A 57 16.53 -27.58 -4.76
CA GLU A 57 15.70 -27.70 -3.55
C GLU A 57 16.62 -27.71 -2.33
N VAL A 58 16.47 -26.72 -1.46
CA VAL A 58 17.29 -26.53 -0.26
C VAL A 58 16.39 -26.21 0.94
N GLU A 59 16.88 -26.49 2.13
CA GLU A 59 16.11 -26.31 3.35
C GLU A 59 16.39 -24.98 4.07
N SER A 60 17.69 -24.63 4.13
CA SER A 60 18.14 -23.43 4.83
C SER A 60 17.96 -22.18 3.98
N VAL A 61 17.40 -21.14 4.59
CA VAL A 61 17.32 -19.77 4.04
C VAL A 61 18.42 -18.87 4.58
N ASP A 62 19.27 -19.39 5.46
CA ASP A 62 20.39 -18.67 6.03
C ASP A 62 21.42 -18.33 4.93
N ILE A 63 22.07 -17.18 5.06
CA ILE A 63 23.03 -16.69 4.07
C ILE A 63 24.27 -17.60 3.90
N SER A 64 24.50 -18.55 4.81
CA SER A 64 25.52 -19.58 4.65
C SER A 64 25.16 -20.62 3.61
N GLU A 65 23.88 -20.72 3.18
CA GLU A 65 23.48 -21.55 2.04
C GLU A 65 23.65 -20.75 0.74
N GLU A 66 24.46 -21.25 -0.18
CA GLU A 66 24.78 -20.57 -1.43
C GLU A 66 23.55 -20.30 -2.31
N PHE A 67 22.54 -21.15 -2.24
CA PHE A 67 21.27 -20.91 -2.95
C PHE A 67 20.42 -19.82 -2.33
N ALA A 68 20.71 -19.33 -1.11
CA ALA A 68 20.02 -18.21 -0.49
C ALA A 68 20.49 -16.85 -1.05
N HIS A 69 21.69 -16.80 -1.64
CA HIS A 69 22.23 -15.58 -2.23
C HIS A 69 21.50 -15.17 -3.52
N GLU A 70 21.55 -13.89 -3.87
CA GLU A 70 21.23 -13.42 -5.21
C GLU A 70 22.27 -13.93 -6.21
N LYS A 71 21.83 -14.50 -7.31
CA LYS A 71 22.72 -15.18 -8.27
C LYS A 71 22.84 -14.50 -9.63
N LEU A 72 22.04 -13.47 -9.91
CA LEU A 72 22.00 -12.74 -11.19
C LEU A 72 22.03 -13.67 -12.42
N SER A 73 21.39 -14.82 -12.32
CA SER A 73 21.47 -15.92 -13.27
C SER A 73 20.25 -16.84 -13.17
N PRO A 74 20.00 -17.70 -14.18
CA PRO A 74 18.84 -18.63 -14.15
C PRO A 74 19.08 -19.85 -13.23
N VAL A 75 19.56 -19.61 -12.02
CA VAL A 75 19.72 -20.59 -10.94
C VAL A 75 18.89 -20.15 -9.75
N LEU A 76 17.90 -20.95 -9.37
CA LEU A 76 16.93 -20.64 -8.33
C LEU A 76 17.07 -21.60 -7.13
N GLY A 77 17.00 -21.05 -5.93
CA GLY A 77 16.71 -21.82 -4.72
C GLY A 77 15.20 -22.06 -4.60
N MET A 78 14.83 -23.28 -4.24
CA MET A 78 13.44 -23.67 -3.93
C MET A 78 13.36 -24.16 -2.50
N TYR A 79 12.41 -23.62 -1.75
CA TYR A 79 12.19 -23.92 -0.34
C TYR A 79 10.78 -24.44 -0.15
N LYS A 80 10.63 -25.52 0.60
CA LYS A 80 9.33 -26.04 1.01
C LYS A 80 8.91 -25.43 2.34
N ALA A 81 7.62 -25.20 2.50
CA ALA A 81 7.01 -24.77 3.74
C ALA A 81 5.71 -25.56 3.98
N LYS A 82 5.40 -25.85 5.24
CA LYS A 82 4.18 -26.57 5.63
C LYS A 82 2.97 -25.65 5.73
N THR A 83 3.21 -24.37 6.02
CA THR A 83 2.18 -23.36 6.20
C THR A 83 2.52 -22.08 5.45
N PHE A 84 1.51 -21.24 5.25
CA PHE A 84 1.71 -19.91 4.68
C PHE A 84 2.65 -19.06 5.54
N ASP A 85 2.53 -19.13 6.86
CA ASP A 85 3.33 -18.35 7.79
C ASP A 85 4.81 -18.75 7.74
N GLU A 86 5.10 -20.04 7.71
CA GLU A 86 6.46 -20.54 7.52
C GLU A 86 7.05 -20.07 6.17
N ALA A 87 6.25 -20.11 5.10
CA ALA A 87 6.70 -19.61 3.80
C ALA A 87 7.00 -18.10 3.84
N LEU A 88 6.17 -17.33 4.55
CA LEU A 88 6.33 -15.90 4.72
C LEU A 88 7.59 -15.55 5.52
N GLU A 89 7.85 -16.26 6.60
CA GLU A 89 9.06 -16.10 7.41
C GLU A 89 10.33 -16.39 6.60
N LYS A 90 10.36 -17.50 5.86
CA LYS A 90 11.46 -17.86 4.96
C LYS A 90 11.69 -16.79 3.89
N ALA A 91 10.62 -16.30 3.28
CA ALA A 91 10.70 -15.24 2.27
C ALA A 91 11.20 -13.91 2.87
N ALA A 92 10.75 -13.55 4.07
CA ALA A 92 11.20 -12.34 4.77
C ALA A 92 12.69 -12.40 5.12
N GLN A 93 13.18 -13.57 5.56
CA GLN A 93 14.60 -13.80 5.83
C GLN A 93 15.44 -13.66 4.57
N LEU A 94 15.03 -14.29 3.46
CA LEU A 94 15.73 -14.17 2.16
C LEU A 94 15.77 -12.72 1.66
N VAL A 95 14.72 -11.93 1.89
CA VAL A 95 14.71 -10.49 1.56
C VAL A 95 15.65 -9.71 2.48
N ALA A 96 15.73 -10.07 3.77
CA ALA A 96 16.63 -9.41 4.71
C ALA A 96 18.10 -9.63 4.36
N ASP A 97 18.45 -10.86 4.02
CA ASP A 97 19.85 -11.26 3.71
C ASP A 97 20.26 -10.87 2.29
N GLY A 98 19.33 -10.93 1.33
CA GLY A 98 19.57 -10.57 -0.08
C GLY A 98 19.50 -9.07 -0.38
N GLY A 99 19.04 -8.26 0.58
CA GLY A 99 18.86 -6.81 0.45
C GLY A 99 17.40 -6.39 0.30
N TYR A 100 17.04 -5.40 1.11
CA TYR A 100 15.68 -4.85 1.12
C TYR A 100 15.37 -3.99 -0.12
N GLY A 101 14.07 -3.84 -0.37
CA GLY A 101 13.52 -2.79 -1.22
C GLY A 101 13.20 -3.19 -2.65
N HIS A 102 13.68 -4.31 -3.17
CA HIS A 102 13.47 -4.66 -4.58
C HIS A 102 12.01 -5.08 -4.86
N THR A 103 11.72 -6.35 -4.97
CA THR A 103 10.42 -6.86 -5.44
C THR A 103 10.11 -8.21 -4.80
N SER A 104 8.87 -8.40 -4.39
CA SER A 104 8.34 -9.71 -3.98
C SER A 104 7.10 -10.07 -4.79
N SER A 105 6.86 -11.37 -5.00
CA SER A 105 5.69 -11.88 -5.71
C SER A 105 5.01 -12.95 -4.88
N LEU A 106 3.68 -12.86 -4.77
CA LEU A 106 2.83 -13.85 -4.13
C LEU A 106 1.85 -14.45 -5.14
N TYR A 107 1.85 -15.76 -5.27
CA TYR A 107 0.86 -16.49 -6.03
C TYR A 107 -0.17 -17.10 -5.08
N VAL A 108 -1.39 -16.62 -5.16
CA VAL A 108 -2.47 -16.97 -4.22
C VAL A 108 -3.82 -16.77 -4.89
N HIS A 109 -4.87 -17.46 -4.42
CA HIS A 109 -6.21 -17.18 -4.91
C HIS A 109 -6.61 -15.72 -4.58
N PRO A 110 -7.16 -14.95 -5.53
CA PRO A 110 -7.44 -13.52 -5.33
C PRO A 110 -8.39 -13.21 -4.15
N ALA A 111 -9.22 -14.15 -3.74
CA ALA A 111 -10.11 -14.00 -2.59
C ALA A 111 -9.40 -14.12 -1.22
N GLU A 112 -8.15 -14.56 -1.19
CA GLU A 112 -7.33 -14.71 0.04
C GLU A 112 -6.73 -13.35 0.45
N THR A 113 -7.59 -12.35 0.65
CA THR A 113 -7.19 -10.95 0.91
C THR A 113 -6.37 -10.80 2.19
N GLU A 114 -6.63 -11.64 3.20
CA GLU A 114 -5.86 -11.64 4.44
C GLU A 114 -4.40 -12.08 4.21
N LYS A 115 -4.18 -13.14 3.42
CA LYS A 115 -2.83 -13.58 3.06
C LYS A 115 -2.09 -12.54 2.23
N ILE A 116 -2.80 -11.86 1.32
CA ILE A 116 -2.26 -10.77 0.51
C ILE A 116 -1.82 -9.62 1.42
N ALA A 117 -2.67 -9.18 2.35
CA ALA A 117 -2.37 -8.11 3.29
C ALA A 117 -1.20 -8.48 4.21
N LYS A 118 -1.17 -9.71 4.73
CA LYS A 118 -0.10 -10.22 5.59
C LYS A 118 1.25 -10.27 4.87
N HIS A 119 1.26 -10.75 3.62
CA HIS A 119 2.47 -10.74 2.78
C HIS A 119 2.95 -9.32 2.50
N ALA A 120 2.06 -8.42 2.11
CA ALA A 120 2.42 -7.02 1.82
C ALA A 120 3.00 -6.30 3.05
N ALA A 121 2.48 -6.59 4.24
CA ALA A 121 2.98 -6.01 5.49
C ALA A 121 4.36 -6.56 5.90
N ALA A 122 4.62 -7.84 5.65
CA ALA A 122 5.86 -8.51 6.05
C ALA A 122 7.03 -8.23 5.10
N MET A 123 6.77 -8.08 3.80
CA MET A 123 7.82 -7.89 2.79
C MET A 123 8.34 -6.47 2.76
N LYS A 124 9.58 -6.25 3.13
CA LYS A 124 10.28 -4.95 3.00
C LYS A 124 10.75 -4.73 1.56
N THR A 125 9.81 -4.72 0.63
CA THR A 125 10.05 -4.49 -0.80
C THR A 125 9.14 -3.38 -1.32
N CYS A 126 9.64 -2.54 -2.21
CA CYS A 126 8.87 -1.42 -2.79
C CYS A 126 7.80 -1.89 -3.79
N ARG A 127 7.93 -3.11 -4.29
CA ARG A 127 6.99 -3.74 -5.21
C ARG A 127 6.52 -5.07 -4.64
N VAL A 128 5.23 -5.17 -4.38
CA VAL A 128 4.56 -6.40 -3.99
C VAL A 128 3.61 -6.78 -5.10
N LEU A 129 3.88 -7.90 -5.77
CA LEU A 129 3.13 -8.35 -6.93
C LEU A 129 2.25 -9.53 -6.54
N ILE A 130 1.03 -9.55 -7.04
CA ILE A 130 0.10 -10.65 -6.81
C ILE A 130 -0.15 -11.35 -8.14
N ASN A 131 0.09 -12.66 -8.17
CA ASN A 131 -0.10 -13.54 -9.34
C ASN A 131 0.61 -13.05 -10.62
N THR A 132 1.72 -12.35 -10.43
CA THR A 132 2.53 -11.79 -11.52
C THR A 132 3.99 -12.10 -11.25
N PRO A 133 4.77 -12.58 -12.24
CA PRO A 133 6.19 -12.81 -12.06
C PRO A 133 6.95 -11.50 -11.85
N SER A 134 7.97 -11.53 -10.98
CA SER A 134 8.76 -10.34 -10.63
C SER A 134 9.39 -9.68 -11.84
N SER A 135 9.87 -10.48 -12.79
CA SER A 135 10.54 -9.99 -14.00
C SER A 135 9.65 -9.11 -14.88
N HIS A 136 8.37 -9.46 -14.99
CA HIS A 136 7.42 -8.67 -15.80
C HIS A 136 6.72 -7.61 -14.97
N GLY A 137 6.22 -7.98 -13.80
CA GLY A 137 5.46 -7.05 -12.97
C GLY A 137 6.34 -5.95 -12.35
N GLY A 138 7.59 -6.26 -11.99
CA GLY A 138 8.50 -5.29 -11.38
C GLY A 138 8.87 -4.13 -12.29
N ILE A 139 9.11 -4.40 -13.57
CA ILE A 139 9.44 -3.35 -14.53
C ILE A 139 8.25 -2.45 -14.90
N GLY A 140 7.03 -2.81 -14.47
CA GLY A 140 5.79 -2.11 -14.83
C GLY A 140 5.59 -2.11 -16.34
N ASP A 141 4.47 -2.44 -16.82
CA ASP A 141 4.13 -2.39 -18.25
C ASP A 141 2.63 -2.62 -18.47
N LEU A 142 2.28 -3.22 -19.59
CA LEU A 142 0.91 -3.59 -19.94
C LEU A 142 0.25 -4.59 -18.96
N TYR A 143 1.02 -5.27 -18.12
CA TYR A 143 0.49 -6.25 -17.16
C TYR A 143 0.05 -5.63 -15.86
N ASN A 144 0.53 -4.40 -15.57
CA ASN A 144 0.09 -3.70 -14.37
C ASN A 144 0.14 -2.18 -14.57
N PHE A 145 -1.01 -1.56 -14.49
CA PHE A 145 -1.18 -0.13 -14.72
C PHE A 145 -0.83 0.75 -13.51
N LYS A 146 -0.34 0.16 -12.43
CA LYS A 146 0.02 0.90 -11.21
C LYS A 146 1.46 1.40 -11.20
N MET A 147 2.32 0.77 -11.97
CA MET A 147 3.73 1.13 -12.03
C MET A 147 4.12 1.59 -13.44
N ALA A 148 4.83 2.71 -13.51
CA ALA A 148 5.36 3.20 -14.77
C ALA A 148 6.40 2.21 -15.32
N PRO A 149 6.46 1.98 -16.65
CA PRO A 149 7.49 1.15 -17.26
C PRO A 149 8.89 1.69 -16.99
N SER A 150 9.77 0.86 -16.46
CA SER A 150 11.17 1.22 -16.21
C SER A 150 12.04 -0.02 -16.02
N LEU A 151 13.28 0.06 -16.46
CA LEU A 151 14.33 -0.91 -16.14
C LEU A 151 15.14 -0.50 -14.90
N THR A 152 14.96 0.71 -14.40
CA THR A 152 15.60 1.21 -13.19
C THR A 152 14.56 1.25 -12.07
N LEU A 153 14.73 0.40 -11.08
CA LEU A 153 13.77 0.19 -10.01
C LEU A 153 14.31 0.76 -8.71
N GLY A 154 13.65 1.79 -8.17
CA GLY A 154 13.99 2.33 -6.87
C GLY A 154 13.65 1.35 -5.75
N CYS A 155 14.54 1.21 -4.79
CA CYS A 155 14.38 0.33 -3.63
C CYS A 155 14.04 1.08 -2.33
N GLY A 156 13.81 2.38 -2.43
CA GLY A 156 13.45 3.24 -1.30
C GLY A 156 14.51 3.30 -0.20
N SER A 157 14.15 3.82 0.95
CA SER A 157 15.04 3.90 2.12
C SER A 157 15.49 2.52 2.61
N TRP A 158 14.70 1.48 2.45
CA TRP A 158 15.09 0.10 2.78
C TRP A 158 16.30 -0.36 1.98
N GLY A 159 16.37 -0.02 0.69
CA GLY A 159 17.50 -0.35 -0.19
C GLY A 159 18.54 0.76 -0.32
N GLY A 160 18.53 1.77 0.57
CA GLY A 160 19.46 2.89 0.54
C GLY A 160 19.28 3.84 -0.66
N ASN A 161 18.08 3.87 -1.26
CA ASN A 161 17.75 4.70 -2.40
C ASN A 161 16.87 5.90 -2.02
N SER A 162 16.99 6.99 -2.77
CA SER A 162 16.13 8.17 -2.64
C SER A 162 14.75 7.99 -3.30
N VAL A 163 14.58 6.95 -4.12
CA VAL A 163 13.36 6.66 -4.90
C VAL A 163 12.85 5.27 -4.55
N SER A 164 11.56 5.15 -4.27
CA SER A 164 10.89 3.88 -3.95
C SER A 164 10.01 3.35 -5.08
N GLU A 165 9.99 4.01 -6.22
CA GLU A 165 9.17 3.67 -7.38
C GLU A 165 10.01 3.40 -8.63
N ASN A 166 9.36 3.01 -9.72
CA ASN A 166 10.01 2.82 -11.00
C ASN A 166 10.50 4.17 -11.53
N VAL A 167 11.79 4.26 -11.81
CA VAL A 167 12.44 5.52 -12.18
C VAL A 167 12.05 5.93 -13.59
N GLY A 168 11.58 7.14 -13.76
CA GLY A 168 11.21 7.73 -15.04
C GLY A 168 11.69 9.17 -15.17
N VAL A 169 11.31 9.83 -16.25
CA VAL A 169 11.74 11.22 -16.58
C VAL A 169 11.49 12.21 -15.44
N LYS A 170 10.40 12.06 -14.70
CA LYS A 170 10.10 12.93 -13.55
C LYS A 170 11.18 13.00 -12.49
N HIS A 171 11.99 11.94 -12.34
CA HIS A 171 13.08 11.88 -11.37
C HIS A 171 14.35 12.60 -11.84
N LEU A 172 14.41 12.97 -13.11
CA LEU A 172 15.49 13.76 -13.71
C LEU A 172 15.17 15.26 -13.74
N LEU A 173 13.93 15.64 -13.35
CA LEU A 173 13.49 17.02 -13.36
C LEU A 173 13.71 17.68 -12.01
N ASN A 174 14.30 18.87 -12.03
CA ASN A 174 14.32 19.75 -10.89
C ASN A 174 13.05 20.61 -10.89
N ILE A 175 12.11 20.27 -10.01
CA ILE A 175 10.85 21.02 -9.86
C ILE A 175 11.14 22.20 -8.93
N LYS A 176 10.88 23.41 -9.44
CA LYS A 176 10.95 24.65 -8.63
C LYS A 176 9.53 25.08 -8.27
N THR A 177 9.30 25.35 -7.01
CA THR A 177 8.05 25.94 -6.55
C THR A 177 8.26 27.44 -6.40
N VAL A 178 7.44 28.23 -7.09
CA VAL A 178 7.36 29.67 -6.91
C VAL A 178 6.17 29.95 -5.99
N ALA A 179 6.44 30.40 -4.78
CA ALA A 179 5.41 30.74 -3.82
C ALA A 179 5.39 32.25 -3.60
N GLU A 180 4.26 32.86 -3.86
CA GLU A 180 4.02 34.28 -3.62
C GLU A 180 3.12 34.46 -2.40
N ARG A 181 3.51 35.35 -1.48
CA ARG A 181 2.65 35.75 -0.38
C ARG A 181 1.51 36.62 -0.93
N ARG A 182 0.28 36.17 -0.69
CA ARG A 182 -0.91 36.98 -0.97
C ARG A 182 -1.45 37.55 0.33
N GLU A 183 -1.49 38.89 0.41
CA GLU A 183 -1.97 39.58 1.61
C GLU A 183 -3.50 39.44 1.80
N ASN A 184 -4.23 39.33 0.71
CA ASN A 184 -5.70 39.17 0.69
C ASN A 184 -6.07 37.83 0.09
N MET A 185 -5.67 36.71 0.71
CA MET A 185 -6.03 35.40 0.23
C MET A 185 -7.43 35.04 0.70
N LEU A 186 -8.38 35.05 -0.23
CA LEU A 186 -9.64 34.35 -0.08
C LEU A 186 -9.39 32.88 -0.44
N TRP A 187 -9.40 32.02 0.55
CA TRP A 187 -9.35 30.62 0.21
C TRP A 187 -10.72 29.96 0.29
N PHE A 188 -10.97 29.12 -0.67
CA PHE A 188 -12.14 28.29 -0.71
C PHE A 188 -11.72 26.84 -0.56
N ARG A 189 -12.23 26.19 0.48
CA ARG A 189 -12.05 24.75 0.67
C ARG A 189 -13.41 24.08 0.49
N THR A 190 -13.48 23.13 -0.42
CA THR A 190 -14.66 22.25 -0.52
C THR A 190 -14.66 21.26 0.62
N PRO A 191 -15.82 20.87 1.16
CA PRO A 191 -15.94 19.80 2.13
C PRO A 191 -15.35 18.49 1.57
N GLU A 192 -14.78 17.68 2.43
CA GLU A 192 -14.27 16.35 2.07
C GLU A 192 -15.39 15.42 1.59
N LYS A 193 -16.60 15.63 2.11
CA LYS A 193 -17.81 14.89 1.73
C LYS A 193 -18.94 15.83 1.40
N VAL A 194 -19.61 15.55 0.28
CA VAL A 194 -20.82 16.21 -0.14
C VAL A 194 -21.89 15.13 -0.40
N TYR A 195 -22.97 15.16 0.36
CA TYR A 195 -24.11 14.27 0.18
C TYR A 195 -25.15 14.95 -0.72
N PHE A 196 -25.21 14.51 -1.95
CA PHE A 196 -26.07 15.12 -2.97
C PHE A 196 -27.11 14.12 -3.50
N LYS A 197 -28.28 14.02 -2.83
CA LYS A 197 -29.45 13.24 -3.27
C LYS A 197 -30.63 13.55 -2.37
N LYS A 198 -31.84 13.48 -2.90
CA LYS A 198 -33.08 13.50 -2.07
C LYS A 198 -32.98 12.39 -1.02
N GLY A 199 -33.15 12.75 0.25
CA GLY A 199 -33.05 11.80 1.38
C GLY A 199 -31.65 11.52 1.88
N SER A 200 -30.64 12.29 1.47
CA SER A 200 -29.26 12.13 1.95
C SER A 200 -29.02 12.65 3.38
N MET A 201 -29.85 13.55 3.87
CA MET A 201 -29.68 14.16 5.19
C MET A 201 -29.64 13.13 6.34
N PRO A 202 -30.54 12.14 6.46
CA PRO A 202 -30.41 11.11 7.51
C PRO A 202 -29.10 10.34 7.45
N VAL A 203 -28.60 10.04 6.25
CA VAL A 203 -27.32 9.33 6.05
C VAL A 203 -26.14 10.20 6.51
N ALA A 204 -26.16 11.50 6.20
CA ALA A 204 -25.13 12.43 6.67
C ALA A 204 -25.14 12.59 8.20
N LEU A 205 -26.34 12.62 8.81
CA LEU A 205 -26.48 12.69 10.27
C LEU A 205 -26.01 11.42 10.97
N ASP A 206 -26.23 10.22 10.38
CA ASP A 206 -25.74 8.96 10.95
C ASP A 206 -24.21 8.97 11.17
N GLU A 207 -23.44 9.66 10.32
CA GLU A 207 -22.00 9.77 10.50
C GLU A 207 -21.60 10.52 11.77
N LEU A 208 -22.43 11.43 12.27
CA LEU A 208 -22.14 12.14 13.52
C LEU A 208 -21.98 11.16 14.68
N GLY A 209 -22.84 10.15 14.77
CA GLY A 209 -22.78 9.12 15.80
C GLY A 209 -21.80 7.99 15.47
N THR A 210 -21.89 7.43 14.26
CA THR A 210 -21.19 6.18 13.89
C THR A 210 -19.70 6.37 13.56
N VAL A 211 -19.35 7.49 12.93
CA VAL A 211 -18.00 7.77 12.45
C VAL A 211 -17.32 8.83 13.31
N MET A 212 -18.02 9.93 13.59
CA MET A 212 -17.44 11.09 14.30
C MET A 212 -17.61 10.99 15.82
N HIS A 213 -18.42 10.03 16.32
CA HIS A 213 -18.67 9.76 17.73
C HIS A 213 -19.15 10.99 18.52
N LYS A 214 -19.93 11.88 17.88
CA LYS A 214 -20.47 13.10 18.48
C LYS A 214 -21.56 12.79 19.48
N LYS A 215 -21.67 13.62 20.54
CA LYS A 215 -22.61 13.45 21.66
C LYS A 215 -23.54 14.63 21.88
N LYS A 216 -23.12 15.83 21.45
CA LYS A 216 -23.87 17.07 21.69
C LYS A 216 -23.87 17.94 20.44
N ALA A 217 -25.03 18.11 19.81
CA ALA A 217 -25.19 18.89 18.58
C ALA A 217 -25.85 20.25 18.84
N PHE A 218 -25.25 21.31 18.33
CA PHE A 218 -25.84 22.65 18.36
C PHE A 218 -26.37 22.99 16.96
N ILE A 219 -27.69 23.10 16.83
CA ILE A 219 -28.36 23.39 15.56
C ILE A 219 -28.47 24.91 15.42
N VAL A 220 -28.10 25.44 14.27
CA VAL A 220 -28.19 26.88 13.97
C VAL A 220 -29.06 27.06 12.72
N THR A 221 -30.08 27.88 12.81
CA THR A 221 -31.01 28.14 11.70
C THR A 221 -31.75 29.45 11.89
N ASP A 222 -32.59 29.82 10.93
CA ASP A 222 -33.48 30.96 11.05
C ASP A 222 -34.87 30.57 11.63
N SER A 223 -35.63 31.59 11.99
CA SER A 223 -36.96 31.40 12.60
C SER A 223 -38.00 30.87 11.62
N PHE A 224 -37.85 31.07 10.32
CA PHE A 224 -38.77 30.53 9.31
C PHE A 224 -38.59 29.00 9.19
N LEU A 225 -37.39 28.52 9.02
CA LEU A 225 -37.13 27.08 8.92
C LEU A 225 -37.53 26.35 10.21
N TYR A 226 -37.25 26.95 11.37
CA TYR A 226 -37.66 26.38 12.65
C TYR A 226 -39.18 26.27 12.78
N LYS A 227 -39.92 27.37 12.58
CA LYS A 227 -41.37 27.41 12.72
C LYS A 227 -42.13 26.54 11.71
N ASN A 228 -41.54 26.32 10.53
CA ASN A 228 -42.12 25.48 9.48
C ASN A 228 -41.73 24.01 9.58
N GLY A 229 -41.04 23.61 10.66
CA GLY A 229 -40.76 22.19 10.95
C GLY A 229 -39.61 21.57 10.19
N TYR A 230 -38.74 22.37 9.51
CA TYR A 230 -37.58 21.82 8.78
C TYR A 230 -36.49 21.28 9.70
N VAL A 231 -36.46 21.74 10.96
CA VAL A 231 -35.54 21.25 11.97
C VAL A 231 -35.96 19.92 12.57
N ALA A 232 -37.27 19.67 12.67
CA ALA A 232 -37.83 18.49 13.33
C ALA A 232 -37.28 17.13 12.85
N PRO A 233 -37.02 16.90 11.53
CA PRO A 233 -36.41 15.66 11.09
C PRO A 233 -34.97 15.50 11.57
N ILE A 234 -34.24 16.59 11.78
CA ILE A 234 -32.87 16.58 12.30
C ILE A 234 -32.90 16.22 13.78
N GLU A 235 -33.71 16.93 14.57
CA GLU A 235 -33.90 16.68 15.99
C GLU A 235 -34.31 15.22 16.26
N LYS A 236 -35.31 14.74 15.54
CA LYS A 236 -35.76 13.34 15.62
C LYS A 236 -34.62 12.36 15.36
N LYS A 237 -33.79 12.61 14.32
CA LYS A 237 -32.68 11.74 13.99
C LYS A 237 -31.59 11.76 15.07
N LEU A 238 -31.32 12.92 15.67
CA LEU A 238 -30.39 13.06 16.78
C LEU A 238 -30.91 12.32 18.04
N ASP A 239 -32.23 12.40 18.33
CA ASP A 239 -32.86 11.65 19.41
C ASP A 239 -32.73 10.14 19.23
N GLU A 240 -32.98 9.63 18.00
CA GLU A 240 -32.84 8.22 17.66
C GLU A 240 -31.39 7.72 17.88
N MET A 241 -30.39 8.59 17.71
CA MET A 241 -28.98 8.29 17.94
C MET A 241 -28.51 8.56 19.39
N GLY A 242 -29.35 9.08 20.25
CA GLY A 242 -29.01 9.46 21.62
C GLY A 242 -28.05 10.65 21.70
N ILE A 243 -28.02 11.52 20.70
CA ILE A 243 -27.22 12.72 20.66
C ILE A 243 -28.02 13.87 21.25
N GLN A 244 -27.53 14.46 22.36
CA GLN A 244 -28.15 15.64 22.95
C GLN A 244 -28.09 16.81 21.97
N HIS A 245 -29.16 17.61 21.90
CA HIS A 245 -29.19 18.74 20.98
C HIS A 245 -29.91 19.96 21.54
N THR A 246 -29.59 21.10 21.02
CA THR A 246 -30.37 22.37 21.20
C THR A 246 -30.32 23.16 19.92
N CYS A 247 -31.27 24.06 19.73
CA CYS A 247 -31.39 24.85 18.50
C CYS A 247 -31.38 26.35 18.79
N PHE A 248 -30.49 27.07 18.11
CA PHE A 248 -30.54 28.53 18.00
C PHE A 248 -31.18 28.88 16.67
N PHE A 249 -32.41 29.45 16.73
CA PHE A 249 -33.22 29.73 15.54
C PHE A 249 -33.48 31.21 15.30
N GLU A 250 -32.72 32.08 15.92
CA GLU A 250 -32.89 33.55 15.79
C GLU A 250 -31.95 34.16 14.73
N VAL A 251 -31.46 33.36 13.78
CA VAL A 251 -30.59 33.90 12.72
C VAL A 251 -31.37 34.80 11.80
N ALA A 252 -30.97 36.07 11.64
CA ALA A 252 -31.57 36.99 10.71
C ALA A 252 -31.03 36.77 9.28
N PRO A 253 -31.78 37.19 8.22
CA PRO A 253 -31.30 37.09 6.83
C PRO A 253 -29.90 37.71 6.58
N ASP A 254 -29.61 38.87 7.23
CA ASP A 254 -28.32 39.50 7.26
C ASP A 254 -27.81 39.50 8.71
N PRO A 255 -27.14 38.42 9.15
CA PRO A 255 -26.80 38.25 10.56
C PRO A 255 -25.76 39.28 11.03
N THR A 256 -26.14 40.03 12.05
CA THR A 256 -25.27 41.00 12.72
C THR A 256 -24.31 40.34 13.70
N LEU A 257 -23.23 41.01 14.09
CA LEU A 257 -22.35 40.56 15.18
C LEU A 257 -23.13 40.32 16.50
N GLN A 258 -24.18 41.08 16.75
CA GLN A 258 -25.02 40.91 17.93
C GLN A 258 -25.81 39.60 17.87
N CYS A 259 -26.35 39.26 16.70
CA CYS A 259 -26.97 37.97 16.47
C CYS A 259 -26.00 36.80 16.69
N ALA A 260 -24.81 36.91 16.10
CA ALA A 260 -23.76 35.89 16.27
C ALA A 260 -23.35 35.73 17.76
N ARG A 261 -23.22 36.82 18.51
CA ARG A 261 -22.90 36.78 19.95
C ARG A 261 -23.96 36.07 20.76
N LYS A 262 -25.25 36.29 20.51
CA LYS A 262 -26.33 35.54 21.17
C LYS A 262 -26.21 34.03 20.92
N GLY A 263 -25.98 33.62 19.67
CA GLY A 263 -25.77 32.23 19.35
C GLY A 263 -24.56 31.61 20.05
N VAL A 264 -23.45 32.35 20.11
CA VAL A 264 -22.24 31.94 20.83
C VAL A 264 -22.48 31.80 22.34
N ASP A 265 -23.24 32.70 22.95
CA ASP A 265 -23.53 32.62 24.37
C ASP A 265 -24.38 31.38 24.72
N GLN A 266 -25.39 31.08 23.88
CA GLN A 266 -26.18 29.86 24.02
C GLN A 266 -25.33 28.59 23.79
N MET A 267 -24.48 28.62 22.76
CA MET A 267 -23.56 27.52 22.45
C MET A 267 -22.60 27.23 23.61
N ARG A 268 -22.04 28.26 24.23
CA ARG A 268 -21.14 28.13 25.39
C ARG A 268 -21.82 27.51 26.60
N GLN A 269 -23.10 27.81 26.84
CA GLN A 269 -23.87 27.23 27.92
C GLN A 269 -24.17 25.75 27.67
N PHE A 270 -24.38 25.37 26.42
CA PHE A 270 -24.68 23.99 26.04
C PHE A 270 -23.45 23.11 25.89
N GLU A 271 -22.28 23.69 25.54
CA GLU A 271 -21.00 23.01 25.32
C GLU A 271 -21.10 21.86 24.28
N PRO A 272 -21.47 22.16 23.04
CA PRO A 272 -21.58 21.14 21.99
C PRO A 272 -20.21 20.67 21.49
N ASP A 273 -20.17 19.46 20.94
CA ASP A 273 -19.01 18.91 20.24
C ASP A 273 -19.18 18.89 18.71
N THR A 274 -20.34 19.34 18.22
CA THR A 274 -20.62 19.55 16.79
C THR A 274 -21.65 20.65 16.57
N ILE A 275 -21.59 21.29 15.41
CA ILE A 275 -22.56 22.30 14.96
C ILE A 275 -23.21 21.79 13.67
N ILE A 276 -24.54 21.92 13.59
CA ILE A 276 -25.33 21.67 12.40
C ILE A 276 -25.94 22.97 11.95
N ALA A 277 -25.59 23.48 10.78
CA ALA A 277 -26.20 24.64 10.18
C ALA A 277 -27.25 24.20 9.15
N LEU A 278 -28.47 24.74 9.28
CA LEU A 278 -29.53 24.55 8.33
C LEU A 278 -29.95 25.91 7.77
N GLY A 279 -29.81 26.06 6.44
CA GLY A 279 -30.14 27.28 5.71
C GLY A 279 -30.73 26.99 4.35
#